data_63fe83df04ff67b1477eadd1a5cdc00a
#
_entry.id   63fe83df04ff67b1477eadd1a5cdc00a
#
_cell.length_a   1.000
_cell.length_b   1.000
_cell.length_c   1.000
_cell.angle_alpha   90.00
_cell.angle_beta   90.00
_cell.angle_gamma   90.00
#
_symmetry.space_group_name_H-M   'P 1'
#
loop_
_entity.id
_entity.type
_entity.pdbx_description
1 polymer ?
#
loop_
_entity_poly.entity_id
_entity_poly.type
_entity_poly.pdbx_seq_one_letter_code
_entity_poly.pdbx_strand_id
1 'polypeptide(L)'
;TSTDYFISGFDWPVDGVITGVYGSQRILNGKPRQPHFGIDIAAPTGTPIKASAAGKVVMADDLYFSGWTIIISHGDYLSSTYSHLQEITVQSGDYVNQGKMIGVVGNTGRSTGPHLDWRINWLDKRLDPQLIANKHP
;
A
#
# COMPACT_ATOMS: atom_id res chain seq x y z
N THR A 1 -0.74 -9.16 -18.41
CA THR A 1 -0.09 -7.87 -18.71
C THR A 1 -0.59 -6.79 -17.75
N SER A 2 0.12 -5.67 -17.65
CA SER A 2 -0.31 -4.57 -16.79
C SER A 2 -1.63 -3.95 -17.24
N THR A 3 -1.95 -4.03 -18.53
CA THR A 3 -3.25 -3.60 -19.06
C THR A 3 -4.39 -4.38 -18.40
N ASP A 4 -4.18 -5.67 -18.14
CA ASP A 4 -5.18 -6.51 -17.49
C ASP A 4 -5.42 -6.06 -16.04
N TYR A 5 -4.40 -5.56 -15.36
CA TYR A 5 -4.56 -5.05 -13.98
C TYR A 5 -5.45 -3.82 -13.97
N PHE A 6 -5.31 -2.90 -14.92
CA PHE A 6 -6.22 -1.77 -15.02
C PHE A 6 -7.65 -2.21 -15.31
N ILE A 7 -7.83 -3.20 -16.17
CA ILE A 7 -9.15 -3.70 -16.54
C ILE A 7 -9.79 -4.46 -15.38
N SER A 8 -9.04 -5.35 -14.74
CA SER A 8 -9.54 -6.16 -13.62
C SER A 8 -9.57 -5.40 -12.31
N GLY A 9 -8.84 -4.29 -12.23
CA GLY A 9 -8.75 -3.45 -11.05
C GLY A 9 -7.81 -4.02 -9.99
N PHE A 10 -7.67 -3.25 -8.92
CA PHE A 10 -6.95 -3.65 -7.73
C PHE A 10 -7.93 -3.97 -6.62
N ASP A 11 -7.69 -5.05 -5.90
CA ASP A 11 -8.46 -5.34 -4.69
C ASP A 11 -7.91 -4.56 -3.51
N TRP A 12 -8.78 -4.26 -2.56
CA TRP A 12 -8.37 -3.64 -1.31
C TRP A 12 -7.46 -4.62 -0.55
N PRO A 13 -6.28 -4.15 -0.09
CA PRO A 13 -5.31 -5.05 0.54
C PRO A 13 -5.69 -5.45 1.97
N VAL A 14 -6.60 -4.72 2.61
CA VAL A 14 -7.01 -4.97 3.98
C VAL A 14 -8.41 -4.42 4.21
N ASP A 15 -9.16 -5.06 5.09
CA ASP A 15 -10.42 -4.54 5.59
C ASP A 15 -10.15 -3.59 6.76
N GLY A 16 -10.68 -2.39 6.67
CA GLY A 16 -10.45 -1.39 7.70
C GLY A 16 -11.12 -0.07 7.36
N VAL A 17 -10.88 0.93 8.17
CA VAL A 17 -11.46 2.26 8.02
C VAL A 17 -10.45 3.17 7.32
N ILE A 18 -10.88 3.81 6.25
CA ILE A 18 -10.05 4.79 5.56
C ILE A 18 -9.92 6.03 6.46
N THR A 19 -8.69 6.33 6.90
CA THR A 19 -8.41 7.46 7.78
C THR A 19 -7.63 8.58 7.11
N GLY A 20 -7.00 8.30 5.97
CA GLY A 20 -6.32 9.31 5.16
C GLY A 20 -6.50 8.99 3.70
N VAL A 21 -6.79 10.01 2.88
CA VAL A 21 -7.05 9.85 1.46
C VAL A 21 -5.96 10.49 0.63
N TYR A 22 -5.85 10.02 -0.62
CA TYR A 22 -4.88 10.53 -1.57
C TYR A 22 -5.07 12.03 -1.78
N GLY A 23 -3.94 12.76 -1.79
CA GLY A 23 -3.95 14.19 -2.04
C GLY A 23 -4.28 15.05 -0.83
N SER A 24 -4.65 14.45 0.31
CA SER A 24 -4.87 15.22 1.53
C SER A 24 -3.58 15.90 1.97
N GLN A 25 -3.71 17.13 2.48
CA GLN A 25 -2.59 17.90 2.96
C GLN A 25 -2.80 18.25 4.42
N ARG A 26 -1.80 18.01 5.24
CA ARG A 26 -1.83 18.35 6.65
C ARG A 26 -1.19 19.70 6.89
N ILE A 27 -1.71 20.41 7.90
CA ILE A 27 -1.10 21.64 8.40
C ILE A 27 -0.60 21.34 9.80
N LEU A 28 0.69 21.63 10.03
CA LEU A 28 1.31 21.45 11.33
C LEU A 28 2.02 22.75 11.72
N ASN A 29 1.68 23.30 12.89
CA ASN A 29 2.22 24.59 13.35
C ASN A 29 2.01 25.72 12.34
N GLY A 30 0.87 25.71 11.65
CA GLY A 30 0.54 26.71 10.64
C GLY A 30 1.24 26.55 9.32
N LYS A 31 2.05 25.50 9.14
CA LYS A 31 2.77 25.24 7.88
C LYS A 31 2.19 24.04 7.16
N PRO A 32 1.91 24.14 5.84
CA PRO A 32 1.43 23.00 5.08
C PRO A 32 2.51 21.90 5.02
N ARG A 33 2.06 20.66 5.12
CA ARG A 33 2.88 19.47 4.87
C ARG A 33 2.67 19.01 3.43
N GLN A 34 3.55 18.13 2.96
CA GLN A 34 3.39 17.52 1.64
C GLN A 34 2.06 16.77 1.57
N PRO A 35 1.38 16.80 0.42
CA PRO A 35 0.18 16.01 0.23
C PRO A 35 0.45 14.52 0.47
N HIS A 36 -0.55 13.82 0.99
CA HIS A 36 -0.50 12.38 1.17
C HIS A 36 -0.71 11.68 -0.17
N PHE A 37 0.24 10.86 -0.59
CA PHE A 37 0.21 10.18 -1.90
C PHE A 37 -0.20 8.71 -1.80
N GLY A 38 -1.03 8.39 -0.82
CA GLY A 38 -1.55 7.05 -0.62
C GLY A 38 -2.86 7.10 0.13
N ILE A 39 -3.32 5.94 0.53
CA ILE A 39 -4.50 5.77 1.38
C ILE A 39 -4.06 5.14 2.69
N ASP A 40 -4.47 5.73 3.81
CA ASP A 40 -4.29 5.13 5.12
C ASP A 40 -5.54 4.34 5.49
N ILE A 41 -5.34 3.07 5.83
CA ILE A 41 -6.43 2.18 6.23
C ILE A 41 -6.14 1.69 7.65
N ALA A 42 -6.93 2.18 8.60
CA ALA A 42 -6.78 1.76 10.00
C ALA A 42 -7.34 0.37 10.19
N ALA A 43 -6.58 -0.49 10.83
CA ALA A 43 -6.98 -1.84 11.18
C ALA A 43 -6.14 -2.31 12.38
N PRO A 44 -6.63 -3.25 13.18
CA PRO A 44 -5.86 -3.74 14.32
C PRO A 44 -4.53 -4.35 13.91
N THR A 45 -3.50 -4.17 14.75
CA THR A 45 -2.21 -4.83 14.55
C THR A 45 -2.41 -6.33 14.38
N GLY A 46 -1.76 -6.91 13.38
CA GLY A 46 -1.89 -8.33 13.08
C GLY A 46 -2.94 -8.67 12.02
N THR A 47 -3.72 -7.68 11.56
CA THR A 47 -4.70 -7.91 10.49
C THR A 47 -3.96 -8.29 9.20
N PRO A 48 -4.36 -9.38 8.51
CA PRO A 48 -3.68 -9.80 7.29
C PRO A 48 -3.78 -8.77 6.18
N ILE A 49 -2.66 -8.55 5.49
CA ILE A 49 -2.58 -7.71 4.30
C ILE A 49 -2.38 -8.60 3.09
N LYS A 50 -3.16 -8.36 2.05
CA LYS A 50 -3.16 -9.15 0.83
C LYS A 50 -2.64 -8.32 -0.34
N ALA A 51 -1.97 -8.99 -1.29
CA ALA A 51 -1.56 -8.33 -2.53
C ALA A 51 -2.78 -7.82 -3.28
N SER A 52 -2.80 -6.53 -3.60
CA SER A 52 -3.94 -5.91 -4.28
C SER A 52 -4.05 -6.33 -5.75
N ALA A 53 -2.96 -6.81 -6.33
CA ALA A 53 -2.91 -7.39 -7.67
C ALA A 53 -1.72 -8.34 -7.77
N ALA A 54 -1.74 -9.23 -8.76
CA ALA A 54 -0.63 -10.15 -8.98
C ALA A 54 0.62 -9.41 -9.43
N GLY A 55 1.78 -9.93 -9.06
CA GLY A 55 3.05 -9.35 -9.48
C GLY A 55 4.25 -9.95 -8.79
N LYS A 56 5.38 -9.31 -8.98
CA LYS A 56 6.65 -9.71 -8.38
C LYS A 56 7.02 -8.76 -7.25
N VAL A 57 7.34 -9.32 -6.09
CA VAL A 57 7.89 -8.53 -4.97
C VAL A 57 9.28 -8.04 -5.37
N VAL A 58 9.44 -6.74 -5.50
CA VAL A 58 10.72 -6.13 -5.90
C VAL A 58 11.43 -5.49 -4.72
N MET A 59 10.73 -5.27 -3.61
CA MET A 59 11.33 -4.80 -2.36
C MET A 59 10.53 -5.35 -1.18
N ALA A 60 11.22 -5.78 -0.15
CA ALA A 60 10.63 -6.21 1.12
C ALA A 60 11.68 -5.96 2.20
N ASP A 61 11.58 -4.82 2.91
CA ASP A 61 12.61 -4.37 3.82
C ASP A 61 12.05 -3.46 4.91
N ASP A 62 12.83 -3.27 5.97
CA ASP A 62 12.50 -2.38 7.06
C ASP A 62 13.16 -1.01 6.81
N LEU A 63 12.33 -0.01 6.53
CA LEU A 63 12.78 1.34 6.21
C LEU A 63 12.54 2.28 7.39
N TYR A 64 13.42 3.26 7.55
CA TYR A 64 13.39 4.13 8.72
C TYR A 64 12.05 4.88 8.89
N PHE A 65 11.53 5.47 7.80
CA PHE A 65 10.30 6.27 7.89
C PHE A 65 9.03 5.45 7.66
N SER A 66 9.08 4.46 6.80
CA SER A 66 7.89 3.70 6.41
C SER A 66 7.79 2.34 7.11
N GLY A 67 8.79 1.95 7.90
CA GLY A 67 8.80 0.66 8.60
C GLY A 67 8.92 -0.49 7.63
N TRP A 68 8.40 -1.65 8.01
CA TRP A 68 8.36 -2.80 7.12
C TRP A 68 7.51 -2.47 5.90
N THR A 69 8.13 -2.55 4.73
CA THR A 69 7.56 -2.08 3.47
C THR A 69 7.72 -3.13 2.39
N ILE A 70 6.67 -3.32 1.59
CA ILE A 70 6.66 -4.21 0.45
C ILE A 70 6.30 -3.40 -0.79
N ILE A 71 7.04 -3.61 -1.88
CA ILE A 71 6.70 -3.08 -3.19
C ILE A 71 6.51 -4.24 -4.15
N ILE A 72 5.37 -4.28 -4.83
CA ILE A 72 5.03 -5.28 -5.82
C ILE A 72 4.99 -4.61 -7.18
N SER A 73 5.77 -5.12 -8.13
CA SER A 73 5.73 -4.70 -9.52
C SER A 73 4.71 -5.53 -10.28
N HIS A 74 3.80 -4.85 -10.95
CA HIS A 74 2.73 -5.50 -11.73
C HIS A 74 3.04 -5.51 -13.23
N GLY A 75 4.23 -5.02 -13.61
CA GLY A 75 4.64 -4.89 -15.00
C GLY A 75 4.32 -3.51 -15.57
N ASP A 76 4.96 -3.15 -16.68
CA ASP A 76 4.75 -1.88 -17.42
C ASP A 76 4.82 -0.65 -16.52
N TYR A 77 5.76 -0.65 -15.57
CA TYR A 77 6.00 0.44 -14.62
C TYR A 77 4.85 0.69 -13.63
N LEU A 78 3.95 -0.27 -13.47
CA LEU A 78 2.88 -0.21 -12.48
C LEU A 78 3.31 -0.96 -11.22
N SER A 79 3.19 -0.32 -10.06
CA SER A 79 3.56 -0.94 -8.78
C SER A 79 2.61 -0.53 -7.66
N SER A 80 2.55 -1.37 -6.63
CA SER A 80 1.84 -1.06 -5.38
C SER A 80 2.81 -1.15 -4.21
N THR A 81 2.59 -0.29 -3.22
CA THR A 81 3.45 -0.18 -2.03
C THR A 81 2.60 -0.31 -0.77
N TYR A 82 3.11 -1.09 0.19
CA TYR A 82 2.46 -1.40 1.46
C TYR A 82 3.44 -1.08 2.57
N SER A 83 3.11 -0.14 3.45
CA SER A 83 4.03 0.35 4.48
C SER A 83 3.46 0.24 5.88
N HIS A 84 4.34 0.34 6.88
CA HIS A 84 4.05 0.26 8.31
C HIS A 84 3.57 -1.12 8.75
N LEU A 85 4.04 -2.18 8.09
CA LEU A 85 3.69 -3.55 8.45
C LEU A 85 4.39 -3.97 9.75
N GLN A 86 3.74 -4.85 10.51
CA GLN A 86 4.33 -5.47 11.70
C GLN A 86 5.29 -6.58 11.31
N GLU A 87 4.89 -7.39 10.33
CA GLU A 87 5.66 -8.48 9.77
C GLU A 87 5.40 -8.60 8.29
N ILE A 88 6.35 -9.17 7.57
CA ILE A 88 6.20 -9.51 6.16
C ILE A 88 6.33 -11.02 6.01
N THR A 89 5.56 -11.60 5.07
CA THR A 89 5.56 -13.05 4.81
C THR A 89 6.10 -13.39 3.44
N VAL A 90 6.60 -12.40 2.72
CA VAL A 90 7.20 -12.56 1.39
C VAL A 90 8.56 -11.88 1.37
N GLN A 91 9.36 -12.20 0.35
CA GLN A 91 10.68 -11.60 0.17
C GLN A 91 10.86 -11.14 -1.27
N SER A 92 11.84 -10.28 -1.48
CA SER A 92 12.18 -9.79 -2.81
C SER A 92 12.47 -10.97 -3.75
N GLY A 93 11.87 -10.93 -4.92
CA GLY A 93 11.95 -11.99 -5.91
C GLY A 93 10.74 -12.92 -5.95
N ASP A 94 9.90 -12.92 -4.91
CA ASP A 94 8.70 -13.77 -4.89
C ASP A 94 7.65 -13.25 -5.89
N TYR A 95 6.96 -14.20 -6.52
CA TYR A 95 5.77 -13.90 -7.32
C TYR A 95 4.54 -14.17 -6.47
N VAL A 96 3.57 -13.26 -6.50
CA VAL A 96 2.34 -13.37 -5.72
C VAL A 96 1.13 -13.20 -6.62
N ASN A 97 0.07 -13.92 -6.29
CA ASN A 97 -1.23 -13.73 -6.94
C ASN A 97 -2.04 -12.67 -6.19
N GLN A 98 -3.01 -12.09 -6.87
CA GLN A 98 -3.97 -11.21 -6.21
C GLN A 98 -4.63 -11.93 -5.04
N GLY A 99 -4.69 -11.28 -3.88
CA GLY A 99 -5.25 -11.86 -2.68
C GLY A 99 -4.28 -12.68 -1.83
N LYS A 100 -3.04 -12.89 -2.27
CA LYS A 100 -2.02 -13.57 -1.47
C LYS A 100 -1.66 -12.74 -0.25
N MET A 101 -1.65 -13.36 0.93
CA MET A 101 -1.19 -12.70 2.15
C MET A 101 0.30 -12.37 2.02
N ILE A 102 0.65 -11.11 2.26
CA ILE A 102 2.02 -10.62 2.14
C ILE A 102 2.59 -10.11 3.46
N GLY A 103 1.74 -9.85 4.43
CA GLY A 103 2.16 -9.37 5.75
C GLY A 103 0.98 -9.08 6.64
N VAL A 104 1.23 -8.37 7.73
CA VAL A 104 0.18 -7.99 8.69
C VAL A 104 0.32 -6.53 9.08
N VAL A 105 -0.81 -5.91 9.42
CA VAL A 105 -0.86 -4.51 9.83
C VAL A 105 -0.06 -4.29 11.10
N GLY A 106 0.66 -3.18 11.14
CA GLY A 106 1.37 -2.72 12.31
C GLY A 106 1.36 -1.21 12.40
N ASN A 107 2.28 -0.66 13.18
CA ASN A 107 2.55 0.77 13.21
C ASN A 107 4.05 1.03 13.23
N THR A 108 4.80 0.19 12.52
CA THR A 108 6.25 0.33 12.39
C THR A 108 6.60 1.56 11.55
N GLY A 109 7.83 2.03 11.71
CA GLY A 109 8.23 3.29 11.10
C GLY A 109 7.62 4.48 11.83
N ARG A 110 7.44 5.60 11.13
CA ARG A 110 6.83 6.80 11.69
C ARG A 110 5.32 6.78 11.51
N SER A 111 4.67 6.01 12.34
CA SER A 111 3.23 5.82 12.31
C SER A 111 2.60 6.30 13.60
N THR A 112 1.40 6.87 13.54
CA THR A 112 0.65 7.36 14.70
C THR A 112 -0.32 6.35 15.30
N GLY A 113 -0.41 5.16 14.71
CA GLY A 113 -1.27 4.08 15.18
C GLY A 113 -1.33 2.97 14.16
N PRO A 114 -1.94 1.82 14.49
CA PRO A 114 -1.99 0.69 13.57
C PRO A 114 -2.76 1.03 12.31
N HIS A 115 -2.07 1.02 11.17
CA HIS A 115 -2.69 1.24 9.87
C HIS A 115 -1.77 0.76 8.75
N LEU A 116 -2.36 0.58 7.58
CA LEU A 116 -1.63 0.34 6.34
C LEU A 116 -1.58 1.62 5.53
N ASP A 117 -0.41 2.00 5.06
CA ASP A 117 -0.25 3.02 4.03
C ASP A 117 -0.13 2.30 2.69
N TRP A 118 -1.12 2.48 1.82
CA TRP A 118 -1.22 1.79 0.54
C TRP A 118 -1.11 2.79 -0.60
N ARG A 119 -0.16 2.52 -1.51
CA ARG A 119 0.14 3.42 -2.64
C ARG A 119 0.16 2.63 -3.94
N ILE A 120 -0.25 3.29 -5.03
CA ILE A 120 -0.15 2.75 -6.37
C ILE A 120 0.59 3.77 -7.23
N ASN A 121 1.61 3.31 -7.95
CA ASN A 121 2.43 4.17 -8.81
C ASN A 121 2.44 3.61 -10.23
N TRP A 122 2.33 4.49 -11.22
CA TRP A 122 2.46 4.16 -12.63
C TRP A 122 3.53 5.06 -13.25
N LEU A 123 4.57 4.45 -13.80
CA LEU A 123 5.80 5.17 -14.17
C LEU A 123 6.34 5.84 -12.91
N ASP A 124 6.65 7.13 -12.96
CA ASP A 124 7.03 7.94 -11.81
C ASP A 124 5.85 8.73 -11.22
N LYS A 125 4.63 8.42 -11.66
CA LYS A 125 3.42 9.09 -11.21
C LYS A 125 2.74 8.33 -10.09
N ARG A 126 2.22 9.06 -9.12
CA ARG A 126 1.42 8.49 -8.05
C ARG A 126 -0.04 8.56 -8.44
N LEU A 127 -0.74 7.43 -8.29
CA LEU A 127 -2.15 7.32 -8.62
C LEU A 127 -2.98 7.25 -7.35
N ASP A 128 -4.21 7.77 -7.42
CA ASP A 128 -5.15 7.62 -6.31
C ASP A 128 -5.69 6.19 -6.30
N PRO A 129 -5.34 5.37 -5.30
CA PRO A 129 -5.80 3.98 -5.26
C PRO A 129 -7.33 3.86 -5.22
N GLN A 130 -8.05 4.81 -4.63
CA GLN A 130 -9.50 4.76 -4.59
C GLN A 130 -10.15 4.83 -5.97
N LEU A 131 -9.49 5.50 -6.94
CA LEU A 131 -10.03 5.65 -8.28
C LEU A 131 -9.88 4.40 -9.13
N ILE A 132 -8.92 3.53 -8.81
CA ILE A 132 -8.61 2.34 -9.61
C ILE A 132 -8.82 1.04 -8.87
N ALA A 133 -9.06 1.08 -7.56
CA ALA A 133 -9.39 -0.10 -6.79
C ALA A 133 -10.84 -0.51 -7.03
N ASN A 134 -11.13 -1.79 -6.83
CA ASN A 134 -12.49 -2.28 -6.81
C ASN A 134 -13.27 -1.59 -5.68
N LYS A 135 -14.61 -1.64 -5.79
CA LYS A 135 -15.45 -1.01 -4.79
C LYS A 135 -15.10 -1.54 -3.39
N HIS A 136 -14.94 -0.62 -2.44
CA HIS A 136 -14.68 -0.99 -1.04
C HIS A 136 -15.87 -1.75 -0.47
N PRO A 137 -15.63 -2.91 0.15
CA PRO A 137 -16.70 -3.73 0.72
C PRO A 137 -17.45 -3.05 1.87
#